data_58037f1e9a520085a1401631e87cfeca
#
_entry.id   58037f1e9a520085a1401631e87cfeca
#
_cell.length_a   1.000
_cell.length_b   1.000
_cell.length_c   1.000
_cell.angle_alpha   90.00
_cell.angle_beta   90.00
_cell.angle_gamma   90.00
#
_symmetry.space_group_name_H-M   'P 1'
#
loop_
_entity.id
_entity.type
_entity.pdbx_description
1 polymer ?
#
loop_
_entity_poly.entity_id
_entity_poly.type
_entity_poly.pdbx_seq_one_letter_code
_entity_poly.pdbx_strand_id
1 'polypeptide(L)'
;MRWIEVCVNTPEDRIDERCEAMAAMGAGGFVIENESDFRDFLENNHQYWDYVDQELEDKFKGVSRIKCYLSDDEEGWNILHRIRSAYEDVGISYVADSDWENNWREYYKPIEVGEKLVVVPEWEAVPEDSRLPLRLDPGLIFGTGSHATTRMCLSSLESYAGPGKTILDLGCGSGILGIGALVLGAERCTGCDIDPKAPDVAMANAALNGIGPDRFQVYAGDIIGDAGLRRELGTGYDVVLANIVSDVIIPLSAWVRGFMAADGVFITSGIIEGRQDEVRSALEKNGLTVTGHLCEEEWHCFVCRSSF
;
A
#
# COMPACT_ATOMS: atom_id res chain seq x y z
N MET A 1 14.16 6.18 -23.30
CA MET A 1 14.87 5.20 -24.16
C MET A 1 13.86 4.11 -24.51
N ARG A 2 14.00 3.37 -25.63
CA ARG A 2 13.08 2.26 -25.96
C ARG A 2 13.82 0.95 -25.75
N TRP A 3 13.13 -0.01 -25.11
CA TRP A 3 13.67 -1.33 -24.79
C TRP A 3 12.87 -2.40 -25.50
N ILE A 4 13.53 -3.50 -25.82
CA ILE A 4 12.90 -4.72 -26.34
C ILE A 4 12.73 -5.65 -25.13
N GLU A 5 11.52 -5.87 -24.69
CA GLU A 5 11.22 -6.93 -23.74
C GLU A 5 11.16 -8.26 -24.47
N VAL A 6 11.97 -9.20 -24.03
CA VAL A 6 12.03 -10.56 -24.57
C VAL A 6 11.53 -11.51 -23.51
N CYS A 7 10.51 -12.31 -23.84
CA CYS A 7 9.88 -13.28 -22.95
C CYS A 7 10.09 -14.69 -23.50
N VAL A 8 10.67 -15.58 -22.72
CA VAL A 8 10.92 -16.98 -23.09
C VAL A 8 10.19 -17.90 -22.10
N ASN A 9 9.14 -18.60 -22.58
CA ASN A 9 8.48 -19.62 -21.78
C ASN A 9 9.45 -20.76 -21.47
N THR A 10 9.57 -21.12 -20.20
CA THR A 10 10.66 -21.98 -19.71
C THR A 10 10.11 -22.89 -18.61
N PRO A 11 10.27 -24.23 -18.72
CA PRO A 11 9.99 -25.12 -17.59
C PRO A 11 10.81 -24.73 -16.35
N GLU A 12 10.21 -24.83 -15.18
CA GLU A 12 10.83 -24.38 -13.90
C GLU A 12 12.18 -25.02 -13.64
N ASP A 13 12.30 -26.30 -13.92
CA ASP A 13 13.54 -27.07 -13.76
C ASP A 13 14.68 -26.66 -14.70
N ARG A 14 14.42 -25.77 -15.67
CA ARG A 14 15.37 -25.30 -16.66
C ARG A 14 15.62 -23.79 -16.63
N ILE A 15 15.07 -23.08 -15.65
CA ILE A 15 15.21 -21.62 -15.57
C ILE A 15 16.68 -21.22 -15.47
N ASP A 16 17.42 -21.78 -14.53
CA ASP A 16 18.83 -21.44 -14.30
C ASP A 16 19.69 -21.73 -15.53
N GLU A 17 19.55 -22.93 -16.13
CA GLU A 17 20.26 -23.30 -17.36
C GLU A 17 20.01 -22.30 -18.49
N ARG A 18 18.74 -21.88 -18.65
CA ARG A 18 18.37 -20.94 -19.72
C ARG A 18 18.83 -19.51 -19.43
N CYS A 19 18.79 -19.06 -18.18
CA CYS A 19 19.36 -17.78 -17.78
C CYS A 19 20.87 -17.71 -18.08
N GLU A 20 21.63 -18.77 -17.76
CA GLU A 20 23.05 -18.86 -18.09
C GLU A 20 23.30 -18.84 -19.60
N ALA A 21 22.50 -19.60 -20.35
CA ALA A 21 22.60 -19.62 -21.81
C ALA A 21 22.27 -18.28 -22.45
N MET A 22 21.23 -17.58 -21.98
CA MET A 22 20.84 -16.25 -22.45
C MET A 22 21.90 -15.18 -22.06
N ALA A 23 22.48 -15.29 -20.86
CA ALA A 23 23.60 -14.45 -20.44
C ALA A 23 24.82 -14.62 -21.35
N ALA A 24 25.15 -15.85 -21.75
CA ALA A 24 26.22 -16.14 -22.71
C ALA A 24 25.95 -15.57 -24.11
N MET A 25 24.68 -15.31 -24.45
CA MET A 25 24.27 -14.62 -25.67
C MET A 25 24.36 -13.09 -25.57
N GLY A 26 24.64 -12.56 -24.37
CA GLY A 26 24.77 -11.14 -24.10
C GLY A 26 23.54 -10.51 -23.44
N ALA A 27 22.50 -11.28 -23.09
CA ALA A 27 21.38 -10.77 -22.32
C ALA A 27 21.75 -10.57 -20.85
N GLY A 28 21.17 -9.56 -20.20
CA GLY A 28 21.38 -9.27 -18.78
C GLY A 28 20.10 -8.76 -18.14
N GLY A 29 20.05 -8.75 -16.79
CA GLY A 29 18.90 -8.26 -16.06
C GLY A 29 17.66 -9.14 -16.26
N PHE A 30 17.72 -10.39 -15.78
CA PHE A 30 16.60 -11.33 -15.90
C PHE A 30 15.53 -11.08 -14.85
N VAL A 31 14.28 -11.11 -15.30
CA VAL A 31 13.10 -11.23 -14.44
C VAL A 31 12.51 -12.62 -14.63
N ILE A 32 12.45 -13.36 -13.54
CA ILE A 32 11.87 -14.71 -13.53
C ILE A 32 10.44 -14.59 -13.00
N GLU A 33 9.49 -15.09 -13.77
CA GLU A 33 8.11 -15.20 -13.36
C GLU A 33 7.72 -16.67 -13.38
N ASN A 34 7.53 -17.27 -12.20
CA ASN A 34 7.03 -18.63 -12.07
C ASN A 34 6.02 -18.75 -10.93
N GLU A 35 5.17 -19.77 -11.01
CA GLU A 35 4.11 -20.00 -10.03
C GLU A 35 4.69 -20.45 -8.68
N SER A 36 5.77 -21.25 -8.66
CA SER A 36 6.34 -21.77 -7.42
C SER A 36 7.00 -20.67 -6.59
N ASP A 37 7.85 -19.82 -7.20
CA ASP A 37 8.46 -18.68 -6.49
C ASP A 37 7.42 -17.69 -5.98
N PHE A 38 6.34 -17.49 -6.74
CA PHE A 38 5.24 -16.65 -6.31
C PHE A 38 4.52 -17.24 -5.08
N ARG A 39 4.26 -18.54 -5.06
CA ARG A 39 3.69 -19.24 -3.90
C ARG A 39 4.63 -19.23 -2.72
N ASP A 40 5.91 -19.54 -2.93
CA ASP A 40 6.94 -19.50 -1.88
C ASP A 40 7.08 -18.08 -1.29
N PHE A 41 7.01 -17.06 -2.14
CA PHE A 41 6.99 -15.67 -1.67
C PHE A 41 5.79 -15.40 -0.78
N LEU A 42 4.60 -15.83 -1.16
CA LEU A 42 3.39 -15.67 -0.36
C LEU A 42 3.48 -16.43 0.95
N GLU A 43 3.93 -17.69 0.94
CA GLU A 43 4.05 -18.54 2.13
C GLU A 43 5.09 -18.00 3.14
N ASN A 44 6.20 -17.44 2.67
CA ASN A 44 7.28 -16.95 3.53
C ASN A 44 7.07 -15.49 4.02
N ASN A 45 6.11 -14.78 3.48
CA ASN A 45 5.86 -13.37 3.79
C ASN A 45 4.47 -13.09 4.39
N HIS A 46 3.81 -14.08 4.97
CA HIS A 46 2.49 -13.95 5.63
C HIS A 46 2.41 -12.80 6.64
N GLN A 47 3.53 -12.38 7.22
CA GLN A 47 3.58 -11.24 8.13
C GLN A 47 3.29 -9.88 7.46
N TYR A 48 3.28 -9.83 6.13
CA TYR A 48 3.03 -8.59 5.35
C TYR A 48 1.73 -8.65 4.56
N TRP A 49 1.07 -9.85 4.44
CA TRP A 49 -0.06 -10.09 3.56
C TRP A 49 -1.05 -11.04 4.23
N ASP A 50 -2.23 -10.57 4.54
CA ASP A 50 -3.36 -11.43 4.98
C ASP A 50 -4.20 -11.92 3.78
N TYR A 51 -4.02 -11.32 2.59
CA TYR A 51 -4.79 -11.62 1.38
C TYR A 51 -3.97 -11.39 0.12
N VAL A 52 -4.17 -12.23 -0.86
CA VAL A 52 -3.67 -12.08 -2.24
C VAL A 52 -4.86 -12.00 -3.18
N ASP A 53 -4.89 -10.99 -4.03
CA ASP A 53 -5.93 -10.81 -5.02
C ASP A 53 -6.02 -12.03 -5.95
N GLN A 54 -7.22 -12.59 -6.10
CA GLN A 54 -7.48 -13.75 -6.95
C GLN A 54 -7.03 -13.50 -8.40
N GLU A 55 -7.18 -12.27 -8.89
CA GLU A 55 -6.70 -11.91 -10.24
C GLU A 55 -5.18 -11.99 -10.33
N LEU A 56 -4.46 -11.71 -9.23
CA LEU A 56 -3.02 -11.82 -9.18
C LEU A 56 -2.58 -13.29 -9.12
N GLU A 57 -3.24 -14.13 -8.33
CA GLU A 57 -2.99 -15.57 -8.33
C GLU A 57 -3.25 -16.20 -9.71
N ASP A 58 -4.36 -15.86 -10.34
CA ASP A 58 -4.72 -16.35 -11.67
C ASP A 58 -3.71 -15.91 -12.76
N LYS A 59 -3.06 -14.76 -12.58
CA LYS A 59 -2.00 -14.26 -13.47
C LYS A 59 -0.74 -15.13 -13.46
N PHE A 60 -0.40 -15.71 -12.31
CA PHE A 60 0.80 -16.55 -12.15
C PHE A 60 0.53 -18.04 -12.29
N LYS A 61 -0.73 -18.45 -12.35
CA LYS A 61 -1.13 -19.86 -12.47
C LYS A 61 -0.64 -20.49 -13.78
N GLY A 62 0.22 -21.48 -13.65
CA GLY A 62 0.83 -22.17 -14.81
C GLY A 62 1.86 -21.33 -15.55
N VAL A 63 2.26 -20.17 -15.02
CA VAL A 63 3.29 -19.32 -15.61
C VAL A 63 4.66 -19.81 -15.18
N SER A 64 5.54 -20.02 -16.15
CA SER A 64 6.98 -20.20 -15.93
C SER A 64 7.72 -19.62 -17.13
N ARG A 65 8.36 -18.46 -16.94
CA ARG A 65 9.02 -17.72 -18.02
C ARG A 65 10.16 -16.83 -17.52
N ILE A 66 11.09 -16.57 -18.41
CA ILE A 66 12.21 -15.65 -18.22
C ILE A 66 11.97 -14.44 -19.10
N LYS A 67 12.07 -13.24 -18.52
CA LYS A 67 12.08 -11.99 -19.25
C LYS A 67 13.46 -11.34 -19.17
N CYS A 68 13.88 -10.68 -20.25
CA CYS A 68 15.03 -9.78 -20.24
C CYS A 68 14.74 -8.56 -21.10
N TYR A 69 15.48 -7.49 -20.85
CA TYR A 69 15.32 -6.21 -21.54
C TYR A 69 16.59 -5.88 -22.32
N LEU A 70 16.44 -5.71 -23.63
CA LEU A 70 17.52 -5.39 -24.53
C LEU A 70 17.36 -3.96 -25.05
N SER A 71 18.46 -3.25 -25.27
CA SER A 71 18.42 -1.94 -25.92
C SER A 71 17.84 -2.04 -27.33
N ASP A 72 17.02 -1.07 -27.75
CA ASP A 72 16.50 -1.01 -29.13
C ASP A 72 17.55 -0.38 -30.06
N ASP A 73 18.68 -1.09 -30.20
CA ASP A 73 19.80 -0.73 -31.04
C ASP A 73 20.38 -1.98 -31.75
N GLU A 74 21.46 -1.80 -32.52
CA GLU A 74 22.09 -2.88 -33.29
C GLU A 74 22.56 -4.03 -32.36
N GLU A 75 23.08 -3.73 -31.19
CA GLU A 75 23.55 -4.73 -30.21
C GLU A 75 22.39 -5.55 -29.65
N GLY A 76 21.33 -4.88 -29.19
CA GLY A 76 20.14 -5.56 -28.66
C GLY A 76 19.45 -6.43 -29.72
N TRP A 77 19.36 -5.96 -30.96
CA TRP A 77 18.80 -6.77 -32.04
C TRP A 77 19.66 -8.00 -32.36
N ASN A 78 20.99 -7.89 -32.28
CA ASN A 78 21.89 -9.02 -32.46
C ASN A 78 21.71 -10.07 -31.36
N ILE A 79 21.53 -9.65 -30.11
CA ILE A 79 21.24 -10.54 -28.98
C ILE A 79 19.88 -11.22 -29.18
N LEU A 80 18.84 -10.46 -29.52
CA LEU A 80 17.51 -10.98 -29.81
C LEU A 80 17.53 -12.07 -30.89
N HIS A 81 18.28 -11.85 -31.97
CA HIS A 81 18.43 -12.83 -33.04
C HIS A 81 19.05 -14.14 -32.55
N ARG A 82 20.04 -14.08 -31.65
CA ARG A 82 20.63 -15.29 -31.05
C ARG A 82 19.62 -16.03 -30.17
N ILE A 83 18.85 -15.30 -29.35
CA ILE A 83 17.81 -15.87 -28.49
C ILE A 83 16.74 -16.57 -29.34
N ARG A 84 16.21 -15.89 -30.39
CA ARG A 84 15.21 -16.47 -31.29
C ARG A 84 15.71 -17.67 -32.09
N SER A 85 17.02 -17.77 -32.32
CA SER A 85 17.61 -18.94 -32.98
C SER A 85 17.74 -20.14 -32.06
N ALA A 86 17.79 -19.91 -30.74
CA ALA A 86 17.95 -20.94 -29.73
C ALA A 86 16.61 -21.42 -29.13
N TYR A 87 15.57 -20.58 -29.17
CA TYR A 87 14.26 -20.85 -28.57
C TYR A 87 13.12 -20.61 -29.55
N GLU A 88 12.14 -21.52 -29.62
CA GLU A 88 11.03 -21.48 -30.59
C GLU A 88 9.92 -20.52 -30.14
N ASP A 89 9.66 -20.42 -28.83
CA ASP A 89 8.56 -19.61 -28.25
C ASP A 89 9.14 -18.38 -27.55
N VAL A 90 9.45 -17.34 -28.34
CA VAL A 90 10.00 -16.08 -27.87
C VAL A 90 9.00 -14.96 -28.12
N GLY A 91 8.36 -14.52 -27.05
CA GLY A 91 7.52 -13.31 -27.03
C GLY A 91 8.39 -12.05 -27.12
N ILE A 92 7.94 -11.06 -27.87
CA ILE A 92 8.62 -9.77 -28.00
C ILE A 92 7.59 -8.67 -27.79
N SER A 93 7.91 -7.73 -26.91
CA SER A 93 7.21 -6.48 -26.76
C SER A 93 8.19 -5.31 -26.69
N TYR A 94 7.71 -4.12 -26.93
CA TYR A 94 8.51 -2.91 -26.83
C TYR A 94 8.04 -2.10 -25.64
N VAL A 95 9.00 -1.67 -24.83
CA VAL A 95 8.73 -0.88 -23.63
C VAL A 95 9.54 0.41 -23.74
N ALA A 96 8.89 1.55 -23.69
CA ALA A 96 9.58 2.82 -23.52
C ALA A 96 9.73 3.14 -22.03
N ASP A 97 10.77 3.90 -21.65
CA ASP A 97 10.91 4.37 -20.25
C ASP A 97 9.61 5.07 -19.78
N SER A 98 8.96 5.80 -20.72
CA SER A 98 7.67 6.46 -20.48
C SER A 98 6.48 5.49 -20.28
N ASP A 99 6.55 4.27 -20.79
CA ASP A 99 5.42 3.34 -20.76
C ASP A 99 5.33 2.65 -19.39
N TRP A 100 6.46 2.45 -18.72
CA TRP A 100 6.52 1.98 -17.34
C TRP A 100 5.93 3.00 -16.36
N GLU A 101 6.16 4.30 -16.63
CA GLU A 101 5.67 5.38 -15.76
C GLU A 101 4.22 5.76 -16.06
N ASN A 102 3.71 5.51 -17.26
CA ASN A 102 2.42 6.07 -17.70
C ASN A 102 1.29 5.04 -17.85
N ASN A 103 1.56 3.76 -18.20
CA ASN A 103 0.48 2.79 -18.44
C ASN A 103 -0.37 2.51 -17.20
N TRP A 104 0.20 2.51 -15.99
CA TRP A 104 -0.56 2.33 -14.77
C TRP A 104 -1.36 3.59 -14.39
N ARG A 105 -0.91 4.80 -14.77
CA ARG A 105 -1.59 6.07 -14.52
C ARG A 105 -2.96 6.16 -15.19
N GLU A 106 -3.13 5.53 -16.36
CA GLU A 106 -4.41 5.51 -17.06
C GLU A 106 -5.52 4.78 -16.30
N TYR A 107 -5.15 3.84 -15.44
CA TYR A 107 -6.10 3.06 -14.61
C TYR A 107 -6.49 3.77 -13.31
N TYR A 108 -5.70 4.75 -12.86
CA TYR A 108 -6.01 5.51 -11.66
C TYR A 108 -6.86 6.73 -12.00
N LYS A 109 -8.15 6.63 -11.69
CA LYS A 109 -9.13 7.72 -11.84
C LYS A 109 -9.55 8.23 -10.48
N PRO A 110 -10.10 9.46 -10.37
CA PRO A 110 -10.66 9.96 -9.12
C PRO A 110 -11.68 8.99 -8.53
N ILE A 111 -11.58 8.71 -7.23
CA ILE A 111 -12.42 7.76 -6.51
C ILE A 111 -13.18 8.52 -5.43
N GLU A 112 -14.50 8.47 -5.49
CA GLU A 112 -15.36 8.99 -4.43
C GLU A 112 -15.29 8.09 -3.20
N VAL A 113 -15.07 8.70 -2.03
CA VAL A 113 -14.98 7.97 -0.76
C VAL A 113 -15.88 8.64 0.27
N GLY A 114 -16.74 7.85 0.90
CA GLY A 114 -17.73 8.39 1.83
C GLY A 114 -18.66 9.42 1.17
N GLU A 115 -19.03 10.43 1.92
CA GLU A 115 -19.91 11.51 1.45
C GLU A 115 -19.13 12.79 1.11
N LYS A 116 -17.94 13.00 1.70
CA LYS A 116 -17.22 14.28 1.68
C LYS A 116 -15.93 14.27 0.88
N LEU A 117 -15.31 13.11 0.66
CA LEU A 117 -13.99 13.03 0.05
C LEU A 117 -14.02 12.49 -1.39
N VAL A 118 -13.09 12.96 -2.21
CA VAL A 118 -12.71 12.36 -3.48
C VAL A 118 -11.19 12.23 -3.53
N VAL A 119 -10.68 11.01 -3.66
CA VAL A 119 -9.25 10.74 -3.84
C VAL A 119 -8.88 11.00 -5.29
N VAL A 120 -7.93 11.89 -5.53
CA VAL A 120 -7.56 12.37 -6.86
C VAL A 120 -6.07 12.13 -7.08
N PRO A 121 -5.67 11.28 -8.05
CA PRO A 121 -4.27 11.16 -8.45
C PRO A 121 -3.68 12.54 -8.82
N GLU A 122 -2.40 12.76 -8.56
CA GLU A 122 -1.76 14.07 -8.77
C GLU A 122 -1.88 14.60 -10.22
N TRP A 123 -1.93 13.70 -11.20
CA TRP A 123 -2.04 14.03 -12.65
C TRP A 123 -3.46 14.19 -13.15
N GLU A 124 -4.47 13.87 -12.35
CA GLU A 124 -5.87 14.00 -12.73
C GLU A 124 -6.43 15.36 -12.33
N ALA A 125 -7.40 15.84 -13.12
CA ALA A 125 -8.17 17.02 -12.76
C ALA A 125 -9.11 16.73 -11.59
N VAL A 126 -9.27 17.70 -10.69
CA VAL A 126 -10.27 17.60 -9.63
C VAL A 126 -11.66 17.63 -10.27
N PRO A 127 -12.53 16.65 -9.97
CA PRO A 127 -13.91 16.66 -10.45
C PRO A 127 -14.65 17.94 -9.99
N GLU A 128 -15.54 18.45 -10.85
CA GLU A 128 -16.43 19.59 -10.51
C GLU A 128 -17.60 19.09 -9.66
N ASP A 129 -17.32 18.65 -8.43
CA ASP A 129 -18.34 18.28 -7.46
C ASP A 129 -18.13 19.00 -6.12
N SER A 130 -18.99 18.74 -5.14
CA SER A 130 -18.93 19.37 -3.83
C SER A 130 -17.97 18.67 -2.84
N ARG A 131 -17.27 17.62 -3.25
CA ARG A 131 -16.39 16.83 -2.40
C ARG A 131 -15.03 17.50 -2.22
N LEU A 132 -14.42 17.24 -1.08
CA LEU A 132 -13.08 17.72 -0.76
C LEU A 132 -12.04 16.84 -1.48
N PRO A 133 -11.19 17.41 -2.33
CA PRO A 133 -10.18 16.63 -3.03
C PRO A 133 -9.04 16.26 -2.09
N LEU A 134 -8.74 14.98 -2.04
CA LEU A 134 -7.56 14.40 -1.41
C LEU A 134 -6.58 14.00 -2.52
N ARG A 135 -5.59 14.84 -2.80
CA ARG A 135 -4.59 14.58 -3.84
C ARG A 135 -3.52 13.62 -3.36
N LEU A 136 -3.17 12.66 -4.21
CA LEU A 136 -2.19 11.63 -3.90
C LEU A 136 -1.36 11.26 -5.12
N ASP A 137 -0.07 11.01 -4.93
CA ASP A 137 0.73 10.21 -5.84
C ASP A 137 0.61 8.75 -5.40
N PRO A 138 -0.08 7.89 -6.18
CA PRO A 138 -0.28 6.50 -5.82
C PRO A 138 1.01 5.66 -5.77
N GLY A 139 2.14 6.13 -6.24
CA GLY A 139 3.48 5.56 -6.13
C GLY A 139 3.58 4.03 -5.97
N LEU A 140 4.72 3.57 -5.46
CA LEU A 140 4.97 2.14 -5.15
C LEU A 140 4.66 1.76 -3.68
N ILE A 141 4.08 2.67 -2.90
CA ILE A 141 3.75 2.44 -1.47
C ILE A 141 2.26 2.23 -1.33
N PHE A 142 1.87 1.31 -0.43
CA PHE A 142 0.48 0.99 -0.10
C PHE A 142 -0.31 2.23 0.33
N GLY A 143 -1.61 2.26 0.01
CA GLY A 143 -2.50 3.36 0.39
C GLY A 143 -2.86 4.28 -0.78
N THR A 144 -3.27 3.70 -1.93
CA THR A 144 -3.70 4.44 -3.13
C THR A 144 -5.14 4.97 -3.06
N GLY A 145 -5.88 4.60 -2.02
CA GLY A 145 -7.30 4.97 -1.85
C GLY A 145 -8.30 4.02 -2.52
N SER A 146 -7.85 3.14 -3.42
CA SER A 146 -8.73 2.19 -4.13
C SER A 146 -9.14 0.98 -3.29
N HIS A 147 -8.34 0.61 -2.30
CA HIS A 147 -8.58 -0.58 -1.48
C HIS A 147 -9.75 -0.36 -0.49
N ALA A 148 -10.60 -1.37 -0.30
CA ALA A 148 -11.76 -1.34 0.58
C ALA A 148 -11.42 -0.86 2.00
N THR A 149 -10.29 -1.32 2.56
CA THR A 149 -9.83 -0.92 3.91
C THR A 149 -9.59 0.57 4.03
N THR A 150 -8.98 1.18 3.01
CA THR A 150 -8.71 2.62 2.97
C THR A 150 -10.00 3.41 2.83
N ARG A 151 -10.92 2.96 1.96
CA ARG A 151 -12.24 3.59 1.79
C ARG A 151 -13.04 3.57 3.09
N MET A 152 -13.09 2.42 3.79
CA MET A 152 -13.79 2.30 5.08
C MET A 152 -13.18 3.20 6.16
N CYS A 153 -11.86 3.28 6.26
CA CYS A 153 -11.19 4.18 7.21
C CYS A 153 -11.52 5.65 6.92
N LEU A 154 -11.37 6.10 5.66
CA LEU A 154 -11.66 7.48 5.26
C LEU A 154 -13.14 7.84 5.47
N SER A 155 -14.05 6.95 5.09
CA SER A 155 -15.49 7.13 5.32
C SER A 155 -15.83 7.25 6.81
N SER A 156 -15.24 6.38 7.66
CA SER A 156 -15.41 6.47 9.11
C SER A 156 -14.87 7.80 9.66
N LEU A 157 -13.74 8.26 9.12
CA LEU A 157 -13.04 9.47 9.55
C LEU A 157 -13.89 10.74 9.38
N GLU A 158 -14.80 10.77 8.41
CA GLU A 158 -15.71 11.90 8.15
C GLU A 158 -16.59 12.29 9.35
N SER A 159 -16.82 11.33 10.26
CA SER A 159 -17.61 11.54 11.46
C SER A 159 -16.79 12.05 12.65
N TYR A 160 -15.46 11.92 12.61
CA TYR A 160 -14.60 12.17 13.77
C TYR A 160 -13.53 13.22 13.53
N ALA A 161 -13.11 13.43 12.28
CA ALA A 161 -12.18 14.49 11.92
C ALA A 161 -12.90 15.84 11.81
N GLY A 162 -12.21 16.92 12.20
CA GLY A 162 -12.75 18.27 12.11
C GLY A 162 -11.91 19.28 12.91
N PRO A 163 -12.36 20.54 13.01
CA PRO A 163 -11.62 21.60 13.66
C PRO A 163 -11.23 21.27 15.11
N GLY A 164 -9.98 21.56 15.47
CA GLY A 164 -9.41 21.31 16.80
C GLY A 164 -9.07 19.86 17.09
N LYS A 165 -9.29 18.93 16.15
CA LYS A 165 -9.00 17.50 16.33
C LYS A 165 -7.54 17.18 16.01
N THR A 166 -6.92 16.36 16.85
CA THR A 166 -5.57 15.84 16.70
C THR A 166 -5.62 14.36 16.35
N ILE A 167 -4.82 13.98 15.36
CA ILE A 167 -4.86 12.67 14.73
C ILE A 167 -3.51 11.97 14.90
N LEU A 168 -3.54 10.66 15.18
CA LEU A 168 -2.38 9.77 15.11
C LEU A 168 -2.64 8.68 14.07
N ASP A 169 -1.74 8.55 13.09
CA ASP A 169 -1.85 7.58 12.00
C ASP A 169 -0.71 6.54 12.13
N LEU A 170 -1.05 5.32 12.57
CA LEU A 170 -0.12 4.23 12.86
C LEU A 170 -0.05 3.27 11.66
N GLY A 171 1.15 3.13 11.06
CA GLY A 171 1.33 2.48 9.77
C GLY A 171 0.80 3.39 8.65
N CYS A 172 1.27 4.64 8.62
CA CYS A 172 0.67 5.66 7.77
C CYS A 172 0.97 5.48 6.27
N GLY A 173 2.01 4.73 5.88
CA GLY A 173 2.39 4.48 4.50
C GLY A 173 2.46 5.75 3.67
N SER A 174 1.59 5.88 2.67
CA SER A 174 1.45 7.07 1.81
C SER A 174 0.97 8.33 2.55
N GLY A 175 0.50 8.20 3.79
CA GLY A 175 -0.09 9.27 4.59
C GLY A 175 -1.57 9.53 4.28
N ILE A 176 -2.21 8.73 3.44
CA ILE A 176 -3.57 9.00 2.92
C ILE A 176 -4.60 9.24 4.03
N LEU A 177 -4.58 8.47 5.12
CA LEU A 177 -5.56 8.62 6.21
C LEU A 177 -5.30 9.89 7.00
N GLY A 178 -4.04 10.14 7.38
CA GLY A 178 -3.65 11.37 8.09
C GLY A 178 -3.92 12.61 7.25
N ILE A 179 -3.60 12.61 5.96
CA ILE A 179 -3.87 13.70 5.02
C ILE A 179 -5.39 13.87 4.86
N GLY A 180 -6.14 12.77 4.71
CA GLY A 180 -7.61 12.79 4.64
C GLY A 180 -8.24 13.47 5.86
N ALA A 181 -7.73 13.18 7.06
CA ALA A 181 -8.17 13.84 8.28
C ALA A 181 -7.93 15.36 8.25
N LEU A 182 -6.74 15.77 7.76
CA LEU A 182 -6.38 17.18 7.64
C LEU A 182 -7.19 17.92 6.57
N VAL A 183 -7.54 17.25 5.47
CA VAL A 183 -8.45 17.77 4.43
C VAL A 183 -9.88 17.93 4.99
N LEU A 184 -10.34 17.01 5.85
CA LEU A 184 -11.61 17.11 6.58
C LEU A 184 -11.60 18.18 7.66
N GLY A 185 -10.48 18.85 7.89
CA GLY A 185 -10.38 20.01 8.79
C GLY A 185 -9.74 19.73 10.13
N ALA A 186 -9.14 18.56 10.36
CA ALA A 186 -8.37 18.29 11.57
C ALA A 186 -7.23 19.31 11.75
N GLU A 187 -6.87 19.60 12.99
CA GLU A 187 -5.86 20.61 13.31
C GLU A 187 -4.46 20.13 12.96
N ARG A 188 -4.11 18.94 13.45
CA ARG A 188 -2.79 18.32 13.25
C ARG A 188 -2.91 16.81 13.14
N CYS A 189 -1.96 16.24 12.44
CA CYS A 189 -1.76 14.79 12.36
C CYS A 189 -0.29 14.45 12.64
N THR A 190 -0.09 13.37 13.40
CA THR A 190 1.21 12.71 13.55
C THR A 190 1.11 11.33 12.93
N GLY A 191 2.02 10.98 12.03
CA GLY A 191 2.11 9.66 11.43
C GLY A 191 3.32 8.89 11.95
N CYS A 192 3.27 7.56 11.93
CA CYS A 192 4.46 6.76 12.02
C CYS A 192 4.34 5.49 11.15
N ASP A 193 5.48 5.02 10.65
CA ASP A 193 5.56 3.80 9.85
C ASP A 193 6.90 3.09 10.10
N ILE A 194 6.90 1.76 9.94
CA ILE A 194 8.13 0.97 10.06
C ILE A 194 9.04 1.16 8.83
N ASP A 195 8.48 1.50 7.68
CA ASP A 195 9.25 1.78 6.47
C ASP A 195 9.97 3.14 6.60
N PRO A 196 11.31 3.17 6.54
CA PRO A 196 12.07 4.41 6.62
C PRO A 196 11.81 5.40 5.46
N LYS A 197 11.15 4.96 4.38
CA LYS A 197 10.75 5.82 3.24
C LYS A 197 9.40 6.51 3.45
N ALA A 198 8.57 5.99 4.33
CA ALA A 198 7.22 6.51 4.54
C ALA A 198 7.18 8.00 4.90
N PRO A 199 8.08 8.55 5.75
CA PRO A 199 8.09 9.98 6.04
C PRO A 199 8.22 10.86 4.80
N ASP A 200 9.14 10.54 3.89
CA ASP A 200 9.36 11.32 2.68
C ASP A 200 8.15 11.26 1.75
N VAL A 201 7.59 10.06 1.56
CA VAL A 201 6.41 9.84 0.70
C VAL A 201 5.17 10.53 1.26
N ALA A 202 4.88 10.34 2.55
CA ALA A 202 3.72 10.96 3.19
C ALA A 202 3.81 12.51 3.18
N MET A 203 5.00 13.05 3.39
CA MET A 203 5.21 14.51 3.32
C MET A 203 5.09 15.04 1.89
N ALA A 204 5.55 14.30 0.87
CA ALA A 204 5.33 14.66 -0.52
C ALA A 204 3.83 14.70 -0.87
N ASN A 205 3.08 13.70 -0.45
CA ASN A 205 1.62 13.65 -0.62
C ASN A 205 0.90 14.78 0.15
N ALA A 206 1.35 15.09 1.37
CA ALA A 206 0.81 16.21 2.14
C ALA A 206 0.99 17.55 1.40
N ALA A 207 2.16 17.75 0.78
CA ALA A 207 2.45 18.96 0.00
C ALA A 207 1.50 19.13 -1.20
N LEU A 208 1.05 18.04 -1.85
CA LEU A 208 0.05 18.08 -2.94
C LEU A 208 -1.30 18.67 -2.46
N ASN A 209 -1.57 18.60 -1.15
CA ASN A 209 -2.78 19.12 -0.51
C ASN A 209 -2.54 20.46 0.22
N GLY A 210 -1.39 21.10 0.02
CA GLY A 210 -1.03 22.34 0.70
C GLY A 210 -0.81 22.19 2.21
N ILE A 211 -0.51 20.98 2.69
CA ILE A 211 -0.28 20.66 4.09
C ILE A 211 1.22 20.67 4.36
N GLY A 212 1.65 21.50 5.28
CA GLY A 212 3.06 21.62 5.67
C GLY A 212 3.42 20.82 6.92
N PRO A 213 4.72 20.80 7.28
CA PRO A 213 5.23 20.05 8.43
C PRO A 213 4.78 20.61 9.79
N ASP A 214 4.18 21.79 9.83
CA ASP A 214 3.53 22.37 11.00
C ASP A 214 2.20 21.66 11.36
N ARG A 215 1.56 21.03 10.36
CA ARG A 215 0.30 20.31 10.53
C ARG A 215 0.44 18.80 10.43
N PHE A 216 1.42 18.29 9.69
CA PHE A 216 1.68 16.87 9.53
C PHE A 216 3.14 16.55 9.81
N GLN A 217 3.41 15.63 10.73
CA GLN A 217 4.74 15.12 11.05
C GLN A 217 4.71 13.61 10.97
N VAL A 218 5.75 13.00 10.40
CA VAL A 218 5.84 11.54 10.23
C VAL A 218 7.19 11.04 10.76
N TYR A 219 7.13 9.95 11.53
CA TYR A 219 8.27 9.30 12.14
C TYR A 219 8.46 7.91 11.54
N ALA A 220 9.73 7.51 11.32
CA ALA A 220 10.04 6.14 10.95
C ALA A 220 10.40 5.32 12.19
N GLY A 221 9.81 4.12 12.34
CA GLY A 221 10.18 3.20 13.42
C GLY A 221 9.11 2.19 13.77
N ASP A 222 9.51 1.20 14.55
CA ASP A 222 8.63 0.13 15.04
C ASP A 222 7.84 0.58 16.28
N ILE A 223 6.57 0.91 16.10
CA ILE A 223 5.70 1.35 17.20
C ILE A 223 5.49 0.28 18.28
N ILE A 224 5.62 -1.01 17.94
CA ILE A 224 5.44 -2.11 18.89
C ILE A 224 6.72 -2.34 19.71
N GLY A 225 7.88 -2.37 19.06
CA GLY A 225 9.16 -2.64 19.68
C GLY A 225 9.80 -1.44 20.37
N ASP A 226 9.60 -0.22 19.85
CA ASP A 226 10.31 0.99 20.30
C ASP A 226 9.50 1.82 21.31
N ALA A 227 9.86 1.68 22.59
CA ALA A 227 9.28 2.51 23.67
C ALA A 227 9.73 3.99 23.60
N GLY A 228 10.84 4.30 22.92
CA GLY A 228 11.29 5.66 22.68
C GLY A 228 10.36 6.37 21.73
N LEU A 229 10.08 5.74 20.58
CA LEU A 229 9.12 6.23 19.59
C LEU A 229 7.73 6.47 20.20
N ARG A 230 7.21 5.52 21.00
CA ARG A 230 5.92 5.69 21.68
C ARG A 230 5.87 6.92 22.58
N ARG A 231 6.98 7.25 23.26
CA ARG A 231 7.05 8.48 24.08
C ARG A 231 7.14 9.75 23.24
N GLU A 232 7.85 9.69 22.12
CA GLU A 232 8.00 10.81 21.19
C GLU A 232 6.68 11.18 20.52
N LEU A 233 5.90 10.18 20.12
CA LEU A 233 4.56 10.38 19.56
C LEU A 233 3.59 11.05 20.55
N GLY A 234 3.80 10.88 21.85
CA GLY A 234 2.98 11.51 22.88
C GLY A 234 1.62 10.83 23.07
N THR A 235 0.65 11.59 23.59
CA THR A 235 -0.68 11.11 23.98
C THR A 235 -1.76 12.17 23.76
N GLY A 236 -3.04 11.79 23.92
CA GLY A 236 -4.14 12.74 23.90
C GLY A 236 -4.72 12.99 22.52
N TYR A 237 -4.59 12.04 21.61
CA TYR A 237 -5.16 12.14 20.27
C TYR A 237 -6.68 11.90 20.27
N ASP A 238 -7.41 12.76 19.58
CA ASP A 238 -8.85 12.63 19.40
C ASP A 238 -9.21 11.43 18.51
N VAL A 239 -8.37 11.16 17.49
CA VAL A 239 -8.52 10.00 16.61
C VAL A 239 -7.17 9.31 16.45
N VAL A 240 -7.14 8.01 16.68
CA VAL A 240 -6.02 7.12 16.34
C VAL A 240 -6.45 6.25 15.18
N LEU A 241 -5.61 6.13 14.18
CA LEU A 241 -5.85 5.35 12.96
C LEU A 241 -4.83 4.22 12.87
N ALA A 242 -5.25 3.08 12.33
CA ALA A 242 -4.35 2.01 11.91
C ALA A 242 -5.03 1.20 10.79
N ASN A 243 -4.50 1.30 9.57
CA ASN A 243 -4.90 0.46 8.45
C ASN A 243 -3.75 -0.47 8.09
N ILE A 244 -3.63 -1.55 8.85
CA ILE A 244 -2.52 -2.50 8.82
C ILE A 244 -3.03 -3.92 9.04
N VAL A 245 -2.19 -4.93 8.80
CA VAL A 245 -2.59 -6.34 8.92
C VAL A 245 -2.94 -6.74 10.35
N SER A 246 -3.81 -7.72 10.51
CA SER A 246 -4.32 -8.23 11.79
C SER A 246 -3.20 -8.62 12.77
N ASP A 247 -2.11 -9.23 12.27
CA ASP A 247 -0.97 -9.65 13.08
C ASP A 247 -0.22 -8.50 13.75
N VAL A 248 -0.35 -7.29 13.19
CA VAL A 248 0.20 -6.06 13.78
C VAL A 248 -0.85 -5.35 14.66
N ILE A 249 -2.13 -5.35 14.28
CA ILE A 249 -3.20 -4.74 15.08
C ILE A 249 -3.31 -5.40 16.47
N ILE A 250 -3.22 -6.73 16.50
CA ILE A 250 -3.38 -7.50 17.75
C ILE A 250 -2.36 -7.06 18.82
N PRO A 251 -1.05 -7.12 18.62
CA PRO A 251 -0.09 -6.62 19.60
C PRO A 251 -0.15 -5.09 19.80
N LEU A 252 -0.45 -4.30 18.74
CA LEU A 252 -0.60 -2.85 18.82
C LEU A 252 -1.73 -2.44 19.79
N SER A 253 -2.82 -3.21 19.85
CA SER A 253 -3.99 -2.95 20.69
C SER A 253 -3.65 -2.69 22.17
N ALA A 254 -2.54 -3.26 22.67
CA ALA A 254 -2.07 -3.05 24.04
C ALA A 254 -1.61 -1.60 24.31
N TRP A 255 -1.26 -0.85 23.25
CA TRP A 255 -0.70 0.49 23.36
C TRP A 255 -1.67 1.60 22.96
N VAL A 256 -2.69 1.28 22.14
CA VAL A 256 -3.61 2.27 21.53
C VAL A 256 -4.27 3.18 22.55
N ARG A 257 -4.77 2.64 23.66
CA ARG A 257 -5.40 3.45 24.72
C ARG A 257 -4.48 4.53 25.29
N GLY A 258 -3.18 4.24 25.35
CA GLY A 258 -2.18 5.18 25.84
C GLY A 258 -2.03 6.41 24.96
N PHE A 259 -2.35 6.32 23.68
CA PHE A 259 -2.32 7.44 22.73
C PHE A 259 -3.61 8.26 22.73
N MET A 260 -4.75 7.64 23.06
CA MET A 260 -6.07 8.25 22.92
C MET A 260 -6.33 9.33 23.98
N ALA A 261 -7.04 10.37 23.60
CA ALA A 261 -7.75 11.27 24.52
C ALA A 261 -8.88 10.51 25.26
N ALA A 262 -9.41 11.09 26.33
CA ALA A 262 -10.47 10.45 27.12
C ALA A 262 -11.68 10.06 26.27
N ASP A 263 -12.11 10.95 25.36
CA ASP A 263 -13.21 10.72 24.44
C ASP A 263 -12.72 10.34 23.02
N GLY A 264 -11.46 9.91 22.91
CA GLY A 264 -10.84 9.57 21.66
C GLY A 264 -11.46 8.33 20.99
N VAL A 265 -11.23 8.22 19.69
CA VAL A 265 -11.70 7.12 18.84
C VAL A 265 -10.51 6.43 18.21
N PHE A 266 -10.55 5.10 18.18
CA PHE A 266 -9.62 4.30 17.39
C PHE A 266 -10.34 3.69 16.19
N ILE A 267 -9.86 3.99 14.98
CA ILE A 267 -10.37 3.42 13.73
C ILE A 267 -9.30 2.50 13.17
N THR A 268 -9.63 1.24 12.98
CA THR A 268 -8.68 0.25 12.46
C THR A 268 -9.30 -0.62 11.39
N SER A 269 -8.51 -0.89 10.34
CA SER A 269 -8.86 -1.76 9.22
C SER A 269 -7.61 -2.50 8.74
N GLY A 270 -7.72 -3.24 7.62
CA GLY A 270 -6.72 -4.22 7.21
C GLY A 270 -7.00 -5.59 7.85
N ILE A 271 -8.24 -5.81 8.27
CA ILE A 271 -8.70 -7.04 8.92
C ILE A 271 -9.44 -7.86 7.88
N ILE A 272 -8.88 -8.98 7.48
CA ILE A 272 -9.50 -9.87 6.51
C ILE A 272 -10.60 -10.74 7.14
N GLU A 273 -11.56 -11.18 6.33
CA GLU A 273 -12.60 -12.14 6.71
C GLU A 273 -11.98 -13.37 7.42
N GLY A 274 -12.61 -13.79 8.51
CA GLY A 274 -12.11 -14.87 9.38
C GLY A 274 -11.19 -14.42 10.51
N ARG A 275 -10.59 -13.19 10.45
CA ARG A 275 -9.72 -12.66 11.52
C ARG A 275 -10.43 -11.63 12.42
N GLN A 276 -11.64 -11.20 12.08
CA GLN A 276 -12.37 -10.12 12.77
C GLN A 276 -12.65 -10.42 14.25
N ASP A 277 -12.96 -11.66 14.61
CA ASP A 277 -13.27 -12.05 15.98
C ASP A 277 -12.03 -12.08 16.88
N GLU A 278 -10.89 -12.50 16.31
CA GLU A 278 -9.60 -12.49 16.98
C GLU A 278 -9.15 -11.06 17.29
N VAL A 279 -9.21 -10.17 16.28
CA VAL A 279 -8.87 -8.76 16.44
C VAL A 279 -9.80 -8.10 17.45
N ARG A 280 -11.12 -8.30 17.35
CA ARG A 280 -12.12 -7.79 18.32
C ARG A 280 -11.79 -8.23 19.74
N SER A 281 -11.49 -9.50 19.93
CA SER A 281 -11.15 -10.06 21.25
C SER A 281 -9.89 -9.41 21.82
N ALA A 282 -8.87 -9.15 20.98
CA ALA A 282 -7.65 -8.48 21.40
C ALA A 282 -7.91 -7.01 21.81
N LEU A 283 -8.71 -6.28 21.02
CA LEU A 283 -9.11 -4.91 21.31
C LEU A 283 -9.86 -4.81 22.65
N GLU A 284 -10.86 -5.66 22.86
CA GLU A 284 -11.68 -5.69 24.08
C GLU A 284 -10.85 -6.08 25.31
N LYS A 285 -9.96 -7.07 25.19
CA LYS A 285 -9.02 -7.45 26.24
C LYS A 285 -8.12 -6.30 26.69
N ASN A 286 -7.76 -5.41 25.77
CA ASN A 286 -6.93 -4.25 26.04
C ASN A 286 -7.75 -2.97 26.36
N GLY A 287 -9.04 -3.12 26.66
CA GLY A 287 -9.91 -2.05 27.16
C GLY A 287 -10.40 -1.09 26.06
N LEU A 288 -10.59 -1.60 24.85
CA LEU A 288 -11.24 -0.90 23.75
C LEU A 288 -12.59 -1.58 23.47
N THR A 289 -13.66 -0.83 23.35
CA THR A 289 -14.98 -1.34 22.96
C THR A 289 -15.24 -1.01 21.50
N VAL A 290 -15.55 -2.02 20.69
CA VAL A 290 -15.96 -1.82 19.28
C VAL A 290 -17.37 -1.25 19.28
N THR A 291 -17.49 0.00 18.83
CA THR A 291 -18.76 0.75 18.75
C THR A 291 -19.30 0.86 17.33
N GLY A 292 -18.47 0.60 16.33
CA GLY A 292 -18.83 0.56 14.92
C GLY A 292 -18.10 -0.56 14.20
N HIS A 293 -18.75 -1.13 13.18
CA HIS A 293 -18.18 -2.17 12.36
C HIS A 293 -18.68 -1.98 10.92
N LEU A 294 -17.74 -1.78 9.99
CA LEU A 294 -17.99 -1.76 8.55
C LEU A 294 -17.37 -3.01 7.93
N CYS A 295 -17.99 -3.46 6.85
CA CYS A 295 -17.51 -4.57 6.05
C CYS A 295 -17.69 -4.20 4.59
N GLU A 296 -16.65 -4.32 3.79
CA GLU A 296 -16.68 -4.09 2.36
C GLU A 296 -15.80 -5.16 1.70
N GLU A 297 -16.37 -5.91 0.75
CA GLU A 297 -15.73 -7.09 0.18
C GLU A 297 -15.38 -8.10 1.29
N GLU A 298 -14.12 -8.53 1.40
CA GLU A 298 -13.60 -9.47 2.40
C GLU A 298 -12.92 -8.76 3.57
N TRP A 299 -13.11 -7.44 3.70
CA TRP A 299 -12.39 -6.62 4.66
C TRP A 299 -13.31 -6.01 5.71
N HIS A 300 -12.77 -5.87 6.91
CA HIS A 300 -13.47 -5.28 8.04
C HIS A 300 -12.75 -4.03 8.55
N CYS A 301 -13.56 -3.08 9.03
CA CYS A 301 -13.09 -1.88 9.72
C CYS A 301 -13.85 -1.75 11.06
N PHE A 302 -13.11 -1.54 12.13
CA PHE A 302 -13.65 -1.30 13.45
C PHE A 302 -13.47 0.15 13.88
N VAL A 303 -14.51 0.69 14.50
CA VAL A 303 -14.47 1.95 15.23
C VAL A 303 -14.57 1.61 16.71
N CYS A 304 -13.61 2.03 17.51
CA CYS A 304 -13.48 1.66 18.91
C CYS A 304 -13.41 2.90 19.82
N ARG A 305 -13.88 2.75 21.04
CA ARG A 305 -13.70 3.72 22.11
C ARG A 305 -13.05 3.08 23.33
N SER A 306 -12.41 3.89 24.16
CA SER A 306 -11.90 3.41 25.44
C SER A 306 -13.06 2.88 26.29
N SER A 307 -12.93 1.65 26.82
CA SER A 307 -13.79 1.18 27.89
C SER A 307 -13.38 1.85 29.19
N PHE A 308 -14.33 2.40 29.93
CA PHE A 308 -14.10 3.02 31.25
C PHE A 308 -13.62 2.01 32.27
#